data_94558f414270e1451d6d27a7f2c7fbdd
#
_entry.id   94558f414270e1451d6d27a7f2c7fbdd
#
_cell.length_a   1.000
_cell.length_b   1.000
_cell.length_c   1.000
_cell.angle_alpha   90.00
_cell.angle_beta   90.00
_cell.angle_gamma   90.00
#
_symmetry.space_group_name_H-M   'P 1'
#
loop_
_entity.id
_entity.type
_entity.pdbx_description
1 polymer ?
#
loop_
_entity_poly.entity_id
_entity_poly.type
_entity_poly.pdbx_seq_one_letter_code
_entity_poly.pdbx_strand_id
1 'polypeptide(L)'
;MKDLQFPVGISNFEKIREGGYYYIDKTNLISELLSGGIAEVTLITRPRRFGKSLGMSTLANFLDIRKDSKQLFEGLAISKNTELCKKWMNQCPVVFFSFKDTDGLTFESAYGMLCMKLAFAFQDYQFLLDDDAISDDDKGIFKRILGRTASIDETKSCFLLLTRMLEIHFKKSAVVILDEYDVPIAKASSNGYYSQMLDVMRAMMSTTLKDNTSLDFAVISGCLKIAKESIFTGTNNFVSDTILSPRLSESFGFTQADVDQMLKDADLESQSAEIKTWYDGYHFGDADIYCPWDVISYLRDFQYGVAQKPKSYWKNTSDNAIIRSFIDYAGDNITTKLETLMAGGFIVQHIEENLTYDYLHSSEENLWSVLYLTGYLTKVRDKDLTDSLPDGCSALMIPNAEIREIFETTVSKWFDDSAKAWNRSPLFDAVWSGNSEALTKEMTKLLRMTISYHDYREDFYHAFLAGIFTGAGYVVESNKEHGEGRSDVIVKDIRNGRVAIFEAKYAKTLDALPDACDTAIQQINDRMYAADFRDDYDDILCYGIAFFKKRCMVRKK
;
A
#
# COMPACT_ATOMS: atom_id res chain seq x y z
N MET A 1 27.72 19.29 -7.44
CA MET A 1 26.87 18.09 -7.63
C MET A 1 27.52 17.21 -8.67
N LYS A 2 27.83 15.95 -8.31
CA LYS A 2 28.36 14.97 -9.27
C LYS A 2 27.23 14.41 -10.10
N ASP A 3 27.48 14.17 -11.38
CA ASP A 3 26.53 13.57 -12.30
C ASP A 3 26.52 12.05 -12.10
N LEU A 4 25.65 11.56 -11.20
CA LEU A 4 25.46 10.15 -10.91
C LEU A 4 24.28 9.59 -11.72
N GLN A 5 24.47 8.43 -12.34
CA GLN A 5 23.40 7.77 -13.07
C GLN A 5 22.57 6.92 -12.11
N PHE A 6 21.43 7.45 -11.65
CA PHE A 6 20.53 6.71 -10.77
C PHE A 6 19.67 5.70 -11.55
N PRO A 7 19.58 4.41 -11.10
CA PRO A 7 18.92 3.33 -11.84
C PRO A 7 17.40 3.30 -11.61
N VAL A 8 16.68 4.41 -11.86
CA VAL A 8 15.24 4.47 -11.63
C VAL A 8 14.52 3.49 -12.54
N GLY A 9 13.77 2.54 -11.95
CA GLY A 9 13.00 1.52 -12.67
C GLY A 9 13.82 0.36 -13.23
N ILE A 10 15.12 0.27 -12.94
CA ILE A 10 15.97 -0.82 -13.37
C ILE A 10 16.10 -1.84 -12.24
N SER A 11 15.61 -3.06 -12.45
CA SER A 11 15.73 -4.19 -11.51
C SER A 11 16.67 -5.30 -11.99
N ASN A 12 17.31 -5.12 -13.14
CA ASN A 12 18.30 -6.06 -13.67
C ASN A 12 19.69 -5.67 -13.15
N PHE A 13 20.29 -6.55 -12.34
CA PHE A 13 21.59 -6.32 -11.69
C PHE A 13 22.74 -6.16 -12.71
N GLU A 14 22.79 -7.04 -13.71
CA GLU A 14 23.79 -7.02 -14.78
C GLU A 14 23.77 -5.67 -15.51
N LYS A 15 22.57 -5.23 -15.93
CA LYS A 15 22.38 -3.92 -16.57
C LYS A 15 22.84 -2.75 -15.70
N ILE A 16 22.63 -2.81 -14.38
CA ILE A 16 23.07 -1.76 -13.45
C ILE A 16 24.59 -1.73 -13.40
N ARG A 17 25.25 -2.89 -13.25
CA ARG A 17 26.69 -2.97 -13.10
C ARG A 17 27.45 -2.65 -14.40
N GLU A 18 27.00 -3.18 -15.53
CA GLU A 18 27.60 -2.91 -16.84
C GLU A 18 27.36 -1.50 -17.33
N GLY A 19 26.15 -0.96 -17.03
CA GLY A 19 25.78 0.40 -17.42
C GLY A 19 26.41 1.49 -16.55
N GLY A 20 27.20 1.16 -15.52
CA GLY A 20 27.83 2.13 -14.64
C GLY A 20 26.83 2.94 -13.80
N TYR A 21 25.63 2.42 -13.58
CA TYR A 21 24.66 3.06 -12.69
C TYR A 21 25.12 3.05 -11.23
N TYR A 22 24.69 4.04 -10.48
CA TYR A 22 24.93 4.09 -9.04
C TYR A 22 24.25 2.90 -8.35
N TYR A 23 25.02 2.12 -7.59
CA TYR A 23 24.54 0.92 -6.94
C TYR A 23 24.87 0.93 -5.44
N ILE A 24 23.86 0.81 -4.61
CA ILE A 24 24.03 0.56 -3.17
C ILE A 24 24.18 -0.95 -2.97
N ASP A 25 25.31 -1.33 -2.38
CA ASP A 25 25.68 -2.73 -2.21
C ASP A 25 24.82 -3.45 -1.16
N LYS A 26 23.94 -4.33 -1.64
CA LYS A 26 23.09 -5.21 -0.81
C LYS A 26 23.47 -6.69 -1.00
N THR A 27 24.70 -6.97 -1.44
CA THR A 27 25.15 -8.36 -1.70
C THR A 27 25.32 -9.20 -0.44
N ASN A 28 25.23 -8.61 0.77
CA ASN A 28 25.12 -9.35 2.02
C ASN A 28 23.89 -10.27 2.03
N LEU A 29 22.82 -9.95 1.28
CA LEU A 29 21.71 -10.85 1.01
C LEU A 29 22.16 -12.27 0.65
N ILE A 30 23.16 -12.37 -0.23
CA ILE A 30 23.70 -13.66 -0.69
C ILE A 30 24.36 -14.40 0.49
N SER A 31 25.15 -13.70 1.29
CA SER A 31 25.79 -14.29 2.47
C SER A 31 24.77 -14.78 3.50
N GLU A 32 23.73 -13.99 3.75
CA GLU A 32 22.67 -14.36 4.70
C GLU A 32 21.82 -15.54 4.25
N LEU A 33 21.59 -15.68 2.93
CA LEU A 33 20.84 -16.79 2.36
C LEU A 33 21.65 -18.08 2.32
N LEU A 34 22.96 -18.01 2.05
CA LEU A 34 23.80 -19.18 1.78
C LEU A 34 24.67 -19.61 2.97
N SER A 35 24.66 -18.88 4.09
CA SER A 35 25.41 -19.21 5.32
C SER A 35 24.50 -19.83 6.38
N GLY A 36 25.05 -20.68 7.24
CA GLY A 36 24.36 -21.17 8.44
C GLY A 36 23.30 -22.25 8.26
N GLY A 37 23.21 -22.85 7.07
CA GLY A 37 22.20 -23.85 6.71
C GLY A 37 21.13 -23.27 5.82
N ILE A 38 21.11 -23.76 4.57
CA ILE A 38 20.17 -23.27 3.55
C ILE A 38 18.81 -23.93 3.79
N ALA A 39 17.76 -23.11 3.89
CA ALA A 39 16.40 -23.63 3.89
C ALA A 39 16.05 -24.16 2.49
N GLU A 40 15.32 -25.26 2.42
CA GLU A 40 14.83 -25.80 1.15
C GLU A 40 14.01 -24.77 0.37
N VAL A 41 13.18 -23.99 1.09
CA VAL A 41 12.44 -22.87 0.51
C VAL A 41 12.52 -21.66 1.42
N THR A 42 12.97 -20.54 0.88
CA THR A 42 12.93 -19.24 1.56
C THR A 42 11.92 -18.33 0.85
N LEU A 43 10.87 -17.89 1.57
CA LEU A 43 9.94 -16.87 1.11
C LEU A 43 10.33 -15.52 1.71
N ILE A 44 10.53 -14.51 0.88
CA ILE A 44 10.87 -13.15 1.28
C ILE A 44 9.70 -12.23 0.92
N THR A 45 9.06 -11.63 1.93
CA THR A 45 7.99 -10.66 1.70
C THR A 45 8.42 -9.28 2.18
N ARG A 46 8.34 -8.32 1.27
CA ARG A 46 8.59 -6.89 1.52
C ARG A 46 7.57 -6.05 0.74
N PRO A 47 7.25 -4.84 1.17
CA PRO A 47 6.41 -3.94 0.40
C PRO A 47 6.94 -3.73 -1.02
N ARG A 48 6.10 -3.22 -1.90
CA ARG A 48 6.52 -2.87 -3.26
C ARG A 48 7.62 -1.80 -3.20
N ARG A 49 8.58 -1.83 -4.17
CA ARG A 49 9.66 -0.84 -4.37
C ARG A 49 10.82 -0.87 -3.38
N PHE A 50 10.87 -1.87 -2.53
CA PHE A 50 11.99 -2.09 -1.61
C PHE A 50 13.14 -2.93 -2.20
N GLY A 51 13.22 -3.09 -3.52
CA GLY A 51 14.37 -3.72 -4.19
C GLY A 51 14.31 -5.25 -4.31
N LYS A 52 13.16 -5.90 -4.06
CA LYS A 52 13.01 -7.37 -4.17
C LYS A 52 13.51 -7.93 -5.49
N SER A 53 12.97 -7.44 -6.61
CA SER A 53 13.34 -7.93 -7.95
C SER A 53 14.82 -7.72 -8.27
N LEU A 54 15.43 -6.62 -7.79
CA LEU A 54 16.87 -6.40 -7.91
C LEU A 54 17.65 -7.42 -7.09
N GLY A 55 17.24 -7.70 -5.84
CA GLY A 55 17.85 -8.73 -4.99
C GLY A 55 17.76 -10.12 -5.63
N MET A 56 16.61 -10.49 -6.20
CA MET A 56 16.44 -11.76 -6.92
C MET A 56 17.33 -11.82 -8.18
N SER A 57 17.42 -10.72 -8.94
CA SER A 57 18.31 -10.62 -10.09
C SER A 57 19.79 -10.72 -9.67
N THR A 58 20.19 -10.11 -8.55
CA THR A 58 21.54 -10.21 -8.00
C THR A 58 21.87 -11.65 -7.63
N LEU A 59 20.98 -12.34 -6.92
CA LEU A 59 21.15 -13.73 -6.54
C LEU A 59 21.24 -14.65 -7.76
N ALA A 60 20.38 -14.48 -8.77
CA ALA A 60 20.39 -15.26 -9.99
C ALA A 60 21.71 -15.08 -10.75
N ASN A 61 22.21 -13.85 -10.91
CA ASN A 61 23.50 -13.58 -11.54
C ASN A 61 24.68 -14.19 -10.75
N PHE A 62 24.59 -14.24 -9.43
CA PHE A 62 25.64 -14.85 -8.61
C PHE A 62 25.71 -16.36 -8.77
N LEU A 63 24.57 -17.04 -8.84
CA LEU A 63 24.49 -18.51 -8.79
C LEU A 63 24.61 -19.18 -10.17
N ASP A 64 24.08 -18.54 -11.23
CA ASP A 64 23.84 -19.19 -12.52
C ASP A 64 25.12 -19.70 -13.18
N ILE A 65 25.23 -21.04 -13.34
CA ILE A 65 26.35 -21.74 -13.94
C ILE A 65 26.59 -21.35 -15.42
N ARG A 66 25.59 -20.80 -16.09
CA ARG A 66 25.66 -20.36 -17.49
C ARG A 66 26.35 -18.99 -17.66
N LYS A 67 26.66 -18.31 -16.55
CA LYS A 67 27.21 -16.94 -16.53
C LYS A 67 28.67 -16.94 -16.07
N ASP A 68 29.38 -15.87 -16.42
CA ASP A 68 30.65 -15.47 -15.79
C ASP A 68 30.44 -14.08 -15.17
N SER A 69 30.02 -14.07 -13.92
CA SER A 69 29.58 -12.87 -13.22
C SER A 69 30.65 -12.23 -12.35
N LYS A 70 31.90 -12.73 -12.39
CA LYS A 70 32.98 -12.26 -11.51
C LYS A 70 33.17 -10.75 -11.55
N GLN A 71 33.16 -10.15 -12.73
CA GLN A 71 33.31 -8.70 -12.90
C GLN A 71 32.13 -7.91 -12.33
N LEU A 72 30.91 -8.47 -12.41
CA LEU A 72 29.73 -7.79 -11.88
C LEU A 72 29.78 -7.63 -10.36
N PHE A 73 30.43 -8.57 -9.67
CA PHE A 73 30.56 -8.57 -8.20
C PHE A 73 31.87 -7.98 -7.69
N GLU A 74 32.79 -7.56 -8.56
CA GLU A 74 34.04 -6.98 -8.17
C GLU A 74 33.84 -5.71 -7.33
N GLY A 75 34.52 -5.63 -6.18
CA GLY A 75 34.43 -4.51 -5.24
C GLY A 75 33.23 -4.54 -4.29
N LEU A 76 32.26 -5.46 -4.49
CA LEU A 76 31.11 -5.60 -3.62
C LEU A 76 31.42 -6.46 -2.38
N ALA A 77 30.60 -6.33 -1.33
CA ALA A 77 30.80 -7.00 -0.04
C ALA A 77 30.95 -8.52 -0.18
N ILE A 78 30.12 -9.15 -1.01
CA ILE A 78 30.15 -10.59 -1.26
C ILE A 78 31.50 -11.05 -1.85
N SER A 79 32.18 -10.25 -2.66
CA SER A 79 33.46 -10.60 -3.28
C SER A 79 34.59 -10.80 -2.26
N LYS A 80 34.43 -10.25 -1.04
CA LYS A 80 35.37 -10.44 0.08
C LYS A 80 35.22 -11.82 0.74
N ASN A 81 34.07 -12.48 0.57
CA ASN A 81 33.83 -13.82 1.08
C ASN A 81 34.28 -14.87 0.05
N THR A 82 35.60 -15.11 0.00
CA THR A 82 36.23 -15.98 -1.01
C THR A 82 35.75 -17.42 -0.95
N GLU A 83 35.46 -17.94 0.25
CA GLU A 83 34.94 -19.32 0.42
C GLU A 83 33.55 -19.47 -0.18
N LEU A 84 32.67 -18.51 0.08
CA LEU A 84 31.32 -18.53 -0.45
C LEU A 84 31.32 -18.33 -1.96
N CYS A 85 32.13 -17.40 -2.47
CA CYS A 85 32.31 -17.22 -3.91
C CYS A 85 32.82 -18.47 -4.60
N LYS A 86 33.84 -19.15 -4.05
CA LYS A 86 34.37 -20.39 -4.59
C LYS A 86 33.34 -21.52 -4.65
N LYS A 87 32.49 -21.57 -3.62
CA LYS A 87 31.48 -22.64 -3.51
C LYS A 87 30.28 -22.41 -4.43
N TRP A 88 29.82 -21.15 -4.58
CA TRP A 88 28.51 -20.86 -5.13
C TRP A 88 28.50 -20.00 -6.40
N MET A 89 29.50 -19.10 -6.57
CA MET A 89 29.48 -18.18 -7.70
C MET A 89 29.59 -18.94 -9.03
N ASN A 90 28.51 -18.82 -9.83
CA ASN A 90 28.37 -19.48 -11.13
C ASN A 90 28.51 -21.01 -11.07
N GLN A 91 28.01 -21.62 -9.99
CA GLN A 91 28.13 -23.07 -9.78
C GLN A 91 26.80 -23.82 -9.85
N CYS A 92 25.66 -23.17 -9.90
CA CYS A 92 24.35 -23.81 -9.85
C CYS A 92 23.57 -23.62 -11.14
N PRO A 93 22.88 -24.67 -11.65
CA PRO A 93 21.81 -24.46 -12.62
C PRO A 93 20.72 -23.60 -11.96
N VAL A 94 20.28 -22.51 -12.62
CA VAL A 94 19.28 -21.59 -12.06
C VAL A 94 18.06 -21.52 -12.96
N VAL A 95 16.88 -21.63 -12.36
CA VAL A 95 15.60 -21.27 -12.96
C VAL A 95 15.18 -19.95 -12.37
N PHE A 96 15.20 -18.88 -13.15
CA PHE A 96 14.72 -17.55 -12.74
C PHE A 96 13.42 -17.22 -13.48
N PHE A 97 12.36 -16.89 -12.71
CA PHE A 97 11.09 -16.49 -13.30
C PHE A 97 10.42 -15.39 -12.48
N SER A 98 9.91 -14.36 -13.15
CA SER A 98 9.12 -13.31 -12.52
C SER A 98 7.68 -13.34 -13.00
N PHE A 99 6.74 -13.39 -12.04
CA PHE A 99 5.31 -13.29 -12.29
C PHE A 99 4.81 -11.85 -12.49
N LYS A 100 5.72 -10.88 -12.47
CA LYS A 100 5.39 -9.47 -12.72
C LYS A 100 4.54 -9.36 -13.99
N ASP A 101 3.52 -8.48 -13.97
CA ASP A 101 2.62 -8.25 -15.12
C ASP A 101 1.84 -9.49 -15.61
N THR A 102 1.72 -10.54 -14.79
CA THR A 102 0.82 -11.67 -15.07
C THR A 102 -0.58 -11.28 -14.61
N ASP A 103 -1.32 -10.60 -15.48
CA ASP A 103 -2.67 -10.10 -15.20
C ASP A 103 -3.57 -10.16 -16.43
N GLY A 104 -4.87 -9.88 -16.23
CA GLY A 104 -5.90 -9.83 -17.26
C GLY A 104 -7.26 -9.57 -16.63
N LEU A 105 -8.22 -9.09 -17.42
CA LEU A 105 -9.59 -8.86 -16.94
C LEU A 105 -10.37 -10.18 -16.75
N THR A 106 -9.93 -11.26 -17.40
CA THR A 106 -10.51 -12.60 -17.26
C THR A 106 -9.40 -13.61 -16.99
N PHE A 107 -9.78 -14.80 -16.48
CA PHE A 107 -8.84 -15.90 -16.26
C PHE A 107 -8.08 -16.28 -17.54
N GLU A 108 -8.78 -16.40 -18.67
CA GLU A 108 -8.19 -16.80 -19.94
C GLU A 108 -7.12 -15.79 -20.40
N SER A 109 -7.37 -14.51 -20.21
CA SER A 109 -6.41 -13.45 -20.55
C SER A 109 -5.18 -13.51 -19.64
N ALA A 110 -5.36 -13.61 -18.33
CA ALA A 110 -4.27 -13.70 -17.36
C ALA A 110 -3.45 -14.99 -17.52
N TYR A 111 -4.13 -16.13 -17.74
CA TYR A 111 -3.48 -17.41 -18.00
C TYR A 111 -2.70 -17.40 -19.33
N GLY A 112 -3.27 -16.79 -20.37
CA GLY A 112 -2.58 -16.59 -21.64
C GLY A 112 -1.31 -15.74 -21.49
N MET A 113 -1.33 -14.70 -20.63
CA MET A 113 -0.15 -13.91 -20.29
C MET A 113 0.90 -14.76 -19.55
N LEU A 114 0.48 -15.59 -18.59
CA LEU A 114 1.36 -16.53 -17.90
C LEU A 114 2.05 -17.48 -18.90
N CYS A 115 1.29 -18.10 -19.79
CA CYS A 115 1.83 -18.99 -20.83
C CYS A 115 2.82 -18.28 -21.76
N MET A 116 2.55 -17.03 -22.12
CA MET A 116 3.47 -16.23 -22.94
C MET A 116 4.79 -15.96 -22.19
N LYS A 117 4.75 -15.61 -20.92
CA LYS A 117 5.94 -15.35 -20.11
C LYS A 117 6.75 -16.62 -19.88
N LEU A 118 6.08 -17.75 -19.64
CA LEU A 118 6.73 -19.05 -19.56
C LEU A 118 7.45 -19.40 -20.86
N ALA A 119 6.79 -19.18 -22.01
CA ALA A 119 7.42 -19.42 -23.32
C ALA A 119 8.70 -18.59 -23.50
N PHE A 120 8.68 -17.29 -23.12
CA PHE A 120 9.90 -16.46 -23.16
C PHE A 120 10.98 -16.94 -22.20
N ALA A 121 10.61 -17.33 -20.96
CA ALA A 121 11.60 -17.87 -20.03
C ALA A 121 12.23 -19.17 -20.54
N PHE A 122 11.44 -20.06 -21.14
CA PHE A 122 11.93 -21.32 -21.72
C PHE A 122 12.88 -21.12 -22.92
N GLN A 123 12.81 -19.97 -23.61
CA GLN A 123 13.77 -19.66 -24.69
C GLN A 123 15.22 -19.65 -24.19
N ASP A 124 15.47 -19.22 -22.97
CA ASP A 124 16.82 -19.16 -22.38
C ASP A 124 17.39 -20.54 -22.08
N TYR A 125 16.57 -21.61 -22.16
CA TYR A 125 16.93 -23.00 -21.87
C TYR A 125 16.82 -23.92 -23.10
N GLN A 126 16.71 -23.39 -24.32
CA GLN A 126 16.54 -24.20 -25.54
C GLN A 126 17.72 -25.17 -25.80
N PHE A 127 18.91 -24.88 -25.27
CA PHE A 127 20.06 -25.75 -25.35
C PHE A 127 19.81 -27.16 -24.77
N LEU A 128 18.83 -27.29 -23.85
CA LEU A 128 18.43 -28.58 -23.28
C LEU A 128 17.79 -29.52 -24.32
N LEU A 129 17.25 -28.98 -25.41
CA LEU A 129 16.66 -29.78 -26.49
C LEU A 129 17.71 -30.57 -27.29
N ASP A 130 18.96 -30.12 -27.24
CA ASP A 130 20.08 -30.74 -27.97
C ASP A 130 20.82 -31.82 -27.14
N ASP A 131 20.43 -32.02 -25.85
CA ASP A 131 21.03 -33.01 -24.97
C ASP A 131 20.36 -34.38 -25.13
N ASP A 132 21.09 -35.36 -25.65
CA ASP A 132 20.58 -36.72 -25.87
C ASP A 132 20.24 -37.48 -24.57
N ALA A 133 20.73 -37.04 -23.41
CA ALA A 133 20.39 -37.64 -22.13
C ALA A 133 18.97 -37.29 -21.65
N ILE A 134 18.36 -36.28 -22.24
CA ILE A 134 16.99 -35.83 -21.90
C ILE A 134 16.00 -36.62 -22.78
N SER A 135 14.95 -37.16 -22.16
CA SER A 135 13.92 -37.93 -22.85
C SER A 135 13.16 -37.15 -23.92
N ASP A 136 12.73 -37.84 -24.98
CA ASP A 136 11.91 -37.21 -26.03
C ASP A 136 10.56 -36.70 -25.49
N ASP A 137 10.00 -37.34 -24.46
CA ASP A 137 8.77 -36.92 -23.82
C ASP A 137 8.96 -35.56 -23.12
N ASP A 138 10.05 -35.39 -22.36
CA ASP A 138 10.38 -34.13 -21.70
C ASP A 138 10.63 -33.00 -22.72
N LYS A 139 11.39 -33.30 -23.77
CA LYS A 139 11.59 -32.38 -24.91
C LYS A 139 10.28 -32.04 -25.60
N GLY A 140 9.35 -32.98 -25.69
CA GLY A 140 8.02 -32.79 -26.23
C GLY A 140 7.19 -31.78 -25.40
N ILE A 141 7.17 -31.94 -24.09
CA ILE A 141 6.49 -30.99 -23.17
C ILE A 141 7.15 -29.60 -23.24
N PHE A 142 8.49 -29.56 -23.20
CA PHE A 142 9.25 -28.32 -23.33
C PHE A 142 8.87 -27.54 -24.60
N LYS A 143 8.80 -28.20 -25.75
CA LYS A 143 8.40 -27.61 -27.03
C LYS A 143 6.97 -27.11 -27.02
N ARG A 144 6.03 -27.80 -26.34
CA ARG A 144 4.65 -27.33 -26.20
C ARG A 144 4.55 -26.07 -25.33
N ILE A 145 5.33 -25.99 -24.22
CA ILE A 145 5.42 -24.77 -23.41
C ILE A 145 5.97 -23.62 -24.23
N LEU A 146 7.08 -23.84 -24.96
CA LEU A 146 7.69 -22.85 -25.81
C LEU A 146 6.75 -22.37 -26.92
N GLY A 147 5.97 -23.29 -27.50
CA GLY A 147 4.95 -23.00 -28.53
C GLY A 147 3.62 -22.50 -27.99
N ARG A 148 3.44 -22.39 -26.67
CA ARG A 148 2.19 -22.01 -26.00
C ARG A 148 1.01 -22.95 -26.33
N THR A 149 1.30 -24.23 -26.53
CA THR A 149 0.33 -25.29 -26.83
C THR A 149 0.29 -26.33 -25.71
N ALA A 150 1.00 -26.10 -24.61
CA ALA A 150 0.97 -26.97 -23.44
C ALA A 150 -0.43 -26.99 -22.80
N SER A 151 -0.80 -28.15 -22.28
CA SER A 151 -2.01 -28.28 -21.47
C SER A 151 -1.85 -27.52 -20.15
N ILE A 152 -2.96 -27.30 -19.45
CA ILE A 152 -2.93 -26.65 -18.13
C ILE A 152 -2.10 -27.47 -17.13
N ASP A 153 -2.12 -28.79 -17.18
CA ASP A 153 -1.36 -29.65 -16.28
C ASP A 153 0.14 -29.64 -16.62
N GLU A 154 0.51 -29.57 -17.89
CA GLU A 154 1.89 -29.36 -18.31
C GLU A 154 2.41 -27.98 -17.87
N THR A 155 1.58 -26.95 -17.95
CA THR A 155 1.91 -25.63 -17.44
C THR A 155 2.09 -25.63 -15.93
N LYS A 156 1.22 -26.30 -15.17
CA LYS A 156 1.32 -26.48 -13.72
C LYS A 156 2.59 -27.17 -13.27
N SER A 157 3.20 -28.02 -14.11
CA SER A 157 4.44 -28.77 -13.80
C SER A 157 5.69 -28.25 -14.52
N CYS A 158 5.62 -27.08 -15.15
CA CYS A 158 6.68 -26.57 -16.02
C CYS A 158 8.04 -26.37 -15.31
N PHE A 159 8.06 -25.89 -14.07
CA PHE A 159 9.30 -25.70 -13.32
C PHE A 159 9.90 -27.02 -12.81
N LEU A 160 9.07 -28.00 -12.45
CA LEU A 160 9.52 -29.35 -12.15
C LEU A 160 10.20 -29.97 -13.38
N LEU A 161 9.59 -29.86 -14.57
CA LEU A 161 10.20 -30.32 -15.82
C LEU A 161 11.57 -29.65 -16.04
N LEU A 162 11.62 -28.32 -15.89
CA LEU A 162 12.83 -27.55 -16.18
C LEU A 162 13.97 -27.89 -15.20
N THR A 163 13.68 -28.01 -13.88
CA THR A 163 14.69 -28.42 -12.89
C THR A 163 15.23 -29.80 -13.18
N ARG A 164 14.37 -30.76 -13.56
CA ARG A 164 14.77 -32.11 -13.93
C ARG A 164 15.65 -32.13 -15.18
N MET A 165 15.29 -31.40 -16.22
CA MET A 165 16.11 -31.31 -17.45
C MET A 165 17.48 -30.67 -17.16
N LEU A 166 17.52 -29.61 -16.31
CA LEU A 166 18.77 -28.98 -15.89
C LEU A 166 19.67 -29.92 -15.09
N GLU A 167 19.10 -30.70 -14.16
CA GLU A 167 19.87 -31.69 -13.39
C GLU A 167 20.46 -32.77 -14.31
N ILE A 168 19.71 -33.26 -15.28
CA ILE A 168 20.21 -34.23 -16.27
C ILE A 168 21.39 -33.64 -17.04
N HIS A 169 21.29 -32.38 -17.48
CA HIS A 169 22.31 -31.71 -18.28
C HIS A 169 23.58 -31.38 -17.48
N PHE A 170 23.42 -30.68 -16.36
CA PHE A 170 24.54 -30.16 -15.56
C PHE A 170 25.05 -31.14 -14.50
N LYS A 171 24.36 -32.27 -14.25
CA LYS A 171 24.64 -33.23 -13.17
C LYS A 171 24.65 -32.55 -11.77
N LYS A 172 23.83 -31.53 -11.60
CA LYS A 172 23.67 -30.75 -10.38
C LYS A 172 22.20 -30.37 -10.23
N SER A 173 21.68 -30.47 -9.01
CA SER A 173 20.32 -30.00 -8.71
C SER A 173 20.19 -28.47 -8.94
N ALA A 174 19.01 -28.04 -9.31
CA ALA A 174 18.78 -26.67 -9.74
C ALA A 174 18.33 -25.79 -8.57
N VAL A 175 18.70 -24.51 -8.62
CA VAL A 175 18.14 -23.46 -7.76
C VAL A 175 16.98 -22.78 -8.48
N VAL A 176 15.85 -22.61 -7.78
CA VAL A 176 14.67 -21.93 -8.32
C VAL A 176 14.50 -20.58 -7.64
N ILE A 177 14.42 -19.51 -8.44
CA ILE A 177 14.21 -18.13 -7.98
C ILE A 177 12.93 -17.60 -8.62
N LEU A 178 11.90 -17.36 -7.80
CA LEU A 178 10.60 -16.87 -8.26
C LEU A 178 10.32 -15.48 -7.69
N ASP A 179 10.11 -14.51 -8.57
CA ASP A 179 9.85 -13.13 -8.18
C ASP A 179 8.38 -12.76 -8.38
N GLU A 180 7.83 -11.96 -7.45
CA GLU A 180 6.45 -11.46 -7.47
C GLU A 180 5.38 -12.57 -7.58
N TYR A 181 5.55 -13.68 -6.84
CA TYR A 181 4.69 -14.87 -6.92
C TYR A 181 3.21 -14.59 -6.59
N ASP A 182 2.93 -13.56 -5.82
CA ASP A 182 1.60 -13.18 -5.37
C ASP A 182 0.84 -12.28 -6.37
N VAL A 183 1.50 -11.73 -7.38
CA VAL A 183 0.88 -10.83 -8.36
C VAL A 183 -0.30 -11.45 -9.12
N PRO A 184 -0.20 -12.69 -9.67
CA PRO A 184 -1.32 -13.29 -10.39
C PRO A 184 -2.55 -13.49 -9.51
N ILE A 185 -2.32 -13.84 -8.23
CA ILE A 185 -3.39 -14.09 -7.25
C ILE A 185 -4.05 -12.78 -6.82
N ALA A 186 -3.24 -11.73 -6.55
CA ALA A 186 -3.72 -10.41 -6.21
C ALA A 186 -4.62 -9.82 -7.31
N LYS A 187 -4.21 -9.93 -8.57
CA LYS A 187 -4.98 -9.46 -9.73
C LYS A 187 -6.23 -10.29 -9.97
N ALA A 188 -6.16 -11.59 -9.76
CA ALA A 188 -7.30 -12.48 -9.85
C ALA A 188 -8.38 -12.16 -8.80
N SER A 189 -7.99 -11.84 -7.58
CA SER A 189 -8.90 -11.40 -6.52
C SER A 189 -9.65 -10.12 -6.92
N SER A 190 -8.94 -9.13 -7.46
CA SER A 190 -9.53 -7.86 -7.89
C SER A 190 -10.47 -8.01 -9.09
N ASN A 191 -10.27 -9.02 -9.96
CA ASN A 191 -11.01 -9.22 -11.21
C ASN A 191 -12.00 -10.40 -11.18
N GLY A 192 -12.16 -11.07 -10.02
CA GLY A 192 -13.22 -12.07 -9.79
C GLY A 192 -12.95 -13.48 -10.32
N TYR A 193 -11.69 -13.82 -10.68
CA TYR A 193 -11.29 -15.19 -11.10
C TYR A 193 -10.28 -15.84 -10.15
N TYR A 194 -10.34 -15.46 -8.86
CA TYR A 194 -9.42 -15.87 -7.79
C TYR A 194 -9.19 -17.37 -7.71
N SER A 195 -10.27 -18.17 -7.58
CA SER A 195 -10.18 -19.62 -7.40
C SER A 195 -9.48 -20.33 -8.56
N GLN A 196 -9.69 -19.88 -9.80
CA GLN A 196 -9.08 -20.46 -10.99
C GLN A 196 -7.57 -20.19 -11.03
N MET A 197 -7.15 -18.95 -10.77
CA MET A 197 -5.74 -18.59 -10.76
C MET A 197 -5.01 -19.22 -9.57
N LEU A 198 -5.68 -19.27 -8.41
CA LEU A 198 -5.12 -19.92 -7.22
C LEU A 198 -4.84 -21.41 -7.46
N ASP A 199 -5.72 -22.13 -8.16
CA ASP A 199 -5.50 -23.54 -8.50
C ASP A 199 -4.23 -23.73 -9.36
N VAL A 200 -4.05 -22.88 -10.36
CA VAL A 200 -2.84 -22.91 -11.21
C VAL A 200 -1.59 -22.62 -10.38
N MET A 201 -1.59 -21.52 -9.62
CA MET A 201 -0.42 -21.11 -8.84
C MET A 201 -0.07 -22.12 -7.73
N ARG A 202 -1.09 -22.65 -7.04
CA ARG A 202 -0.91 -23.70 -6.02
C ARG A 202 -0.26 -24.94 -6.61
N ALA A 203 -0.75 -25.42 -7.73
CA ALA A 203 -0.20 -26.59 -8.40
C ALA A 203 1.25 -26.35 -8.87
N MET A 204 1.52 -25.18 -9.49
CA MET A 204 2.89 -24.81 -9.91
C MET A 204 3.87 -24.79 -8.73
N MET A 205 3.49 -24.16 -7.61
CA MET A 205 4.34 -24.09 -6.42
C MET A 205 4.51 -25.48 -5.79
N SER A 206 3.43 -26.25 -5.64
CA SER A 206 3.48 -27.58 -5.04
C SER A 206 4.36 -28.53 -5.83
N THR A 207 4.22 -28.61 -7.15
CA THR A 207 5.03 -29.49 -8.00
C THR A 207 6.51 -29.10 -8.04
N THR A 208 6.79 -27.79 -7.93
CA THR A 208 8.16 -27.26 -7.97
C THR A 208 8.90 -27.47 -6.66
N LEU A 209 8.21 -27.26 -5.52
CA LEU A 209 8.84 -27.11 -4.21
C LEU A 209 8.70 -28.34 -3.33
N LYS A 210 7.74 -29.23 -3.63
CA LYS A 210 7.49 -30.42 -2.82
C LYS A 210 7.94 -31.68 -3.56
N ASP A 211 8.67 -32.54 -2.85
CA ASP A 211 9.12 -33.82 -3.37
C ASP A 211 9.89 -33.75 -4.72
N ASN A 212 10.45 -32.58 -5.03
CA ASN A 212 11.26 -32.36 -6.23
C ASN A 212 12.72 -32.65 -5.95
N THR A 213 13.16 -33.85 -6.28
CA THR A 213 14.53 -34.34 -6.06
C THR A 213 15.59 -33.59 -6.88
N SER A 214 15.18 -32.88 -7.93
CA SER A 214 16.06 -32.07 -8.78
C SER A 214 16.20 -30.61 -8.27
N LEU A 215 15.53 -30.26 -7.14
CA LEU A 215 15.64 -28.96 -6.49
C LEU A 215 16.76 -28.99 -5.44
N ASP A 216 17.70 -28.05 -5.50
CA ASP A 216 18.66 -27.80 -4.42
C ASP A 216 18.01 -26.93 -3.33
N PHE A 217 17.59 -25.74 -3.72
CA PHE A 217 16.75 -24.85 -2.89
C PHE A 217 15.97 -23.86 -3.75
N ALA A 218 14.99 -23.17 -3.12
CA ALA A 218 14.23 -22.13 -3.77
C ALA A 218 14.21 -20.84 -2.95
N VAL A 219 14.26 -19.69 -3.65
CA VAL A 219 14.03 -18.36 -3.07
C VAL A 219 12.87 -17.71 -3.81
N ILE A 220 11.86 -17.31 -3.05
CA ILE A 220 10.61 -16.77 -3.59
C ILE A 220 10.40 -15.38 -3.02
N SER A 221 10.03 -14.41 -3.85
CA SER A 221 9.71 -13.06 -3.38
C SER A 221 8.28 -12.64 -3.71
N GLY A 222 7.68 -11.85 -2.81
CA GLY A 222 6.34 -11.28 -2.97
C GLY A 222 6.08 -10.11 -2.03
N CYS A 223 4.86 -9.57 -2.05
CA CYS A 223 4.43 -8.54 -1.11
C CYS A 223 3.80 -9.15 0.15
N LEU A 224 2.99 -10.19 -0.01
CA LEU A 224 2.27 -10.85 1.08
C LEU A 224 2.62 -12.34 1.16
N LYS A 225 2.52 -12.90 2.38
CA LYS A 225 2.61 -14.33 2.61
C LYS A 225 1.22 -14.95 2.47
N ILE A 226 0.95 -15.59 1.33
CA ILE A 226 -0.33 -16.27 1.07
C ILE A 226 -0.26 -17.69 1.66
N ALA A 227 -0.35 -17.79 3.00
CA ALA A 227 -0.10 -19.05 3.70
C ALA A 227 -1.35 -19.92 3.88
N LYS A 228 -2.52 -19.30 4.10
CA LYS A 228 -3.79 -20.04 4.35
C LYS A 228 -4.27 -20.82 3.11
N GLU A 229 -3.80 -20.49 1.93
CA GLU A 229 -4.18 -21.12 0.66
C GLU A 229 -3.42 -22.40 0.35
N SER A 230 -2.67 -22.94 1.30
CA SER A 230 -1.95 -24.21 1.14
C SER A 230 -0.92 -24.24 0.00
N ILE A 231 -0.48 -23.07 -0.49
CA ILE A 231 0.52 -22.96 -1.57
C ILE A 231 1.84 -23.60 -1.14
N PHE A 232 2.23 -23.42 0.12
CA PHE A 232 3.47 -23.94 0.70
C PHE A 232 3.24 -25.09 1.68
N THR A 233 2.02 -25.67 1.74
CA THR A 233 1.71 -26.77 2.66
C THR A 233 2.46 -28.03 2.27
N GLY A 234 3.20 -28.60 3.22
CA GLY A 234 3.95 -29.86 3.04
C GLY A 234 5.40 -29.68 2.61
N THR A 235 5.92 -28.44 2.52
CA THR A 235 7.35 -28.17 2.40
C THR A 235 7.98 -28.26 3.78
N ASN A 236 8.89 -29.21 3.99
CA ASN A 236 9.41 -29.56 5.33
C ASN A 236 10.38 -28.52 5.91
N ASN A 237 11.14 -27.84 5.06
CA ASN A 237 12.13 -26.84 5.48
C ASN A 237 11.83 -25.49 4.82
N PHE A 238 10.70 -24.88 5.24
CA PHE A 238 10.21 -23.60 4.74
C PHE A 238 10.49 -22.48 5.74
N VAL A 239 11.19 -21.45 5.31
CA VAL A 239 11.45 -20.24 6.08
C VAL A 239 10.76 -19.04 5.43
N SER A 240 10.11 -18.22 6.23
CA SER A 240 9.45 -17.00 5.78
C SER A 240 10.07 -15.78 6.45
N ASP A 241 10.70 -14.91 5.65
CA ASP A 241 11.27 -13.63 6.09
C ASP A 241 10.35 -12.49 5.70
N THR A 242 9.53 -12.06 6.66
CA THR A 242 8.59 -10.94 6.51
C THR A 242 9.22 -9.62 7.00
N ILE A 243 8.49 -8.53 6.93
CA ILE A 243 8.92 -7.25 7.52
C ILE A 243 9.08 -7.31 9.04
N LEU A 244 8.56 -8.34 9.70
CA LEU A 244 8.71 -8.58 11.14
C LEU A 244 9.99 -9.36 11.49
N SER A 245 10.60 -10.02 10.49
CA SER A 245 11.77 -10.87 10.71
C SER A 245 13.05 -10.03 10.82
N PRO A 246 13.92 -10.26 11.83
CA PRO A 246 15.21 -9.58 11.93
C PRO A 246 16.19 -10.00 10.84
N ARG A 247 16.08 -11.26 10.35
CA ARG A 247 16.87 -11.73 9.20
C ARG A 247 16.50 -10.98 7.94
N LEU A 248 17.45 -10.60 7.12
CA LEU A 248 17.28 -9.86 5.87
C LEU A 248 16.63 -8.47 6.05
N SER A 249 16.64 -7.91 7.25
CA SER A 249 16.00 -6.61 7.55
C SER A 249 16.64 -5.45 6.79
N GLU A 250 17.97 -5.47 6.60
CA GLU A 250 18.73 -4.44 5.88
C GLU A 250 19.02 -4.81 4.41
N SER A 251 18.68 -6.05 3.99
CA SER A 251 18.95 -6.54 2.64
C SER A 251 18.02 -5.93 1.59
N PHE A 252 16.89 -5.38 2.02
CA PHE A 252 15.89 -4.74 1.18
C PHE A 252 15.55 -3.35 1.71
N GLY A 253 15.64 -2.34 0.84
CA GLY A 253 15.53 -0.95 1.24
C GLY A 253 16.90 -0.29 1.51
N PHE A 254 16.93 0.98 1.89
CA PHE A 254 18.13 1.70 2.25
C PHE A 254 18.16 2.00 3.74
N THR A 255 19.30 1.76 4.37
CA THR A 255 19.58 2.22 5.74
C THR A 255 19.94 3.71 5.75
N GLN A 256 19.97 4.34 6.92
CA GLN A 256 20.47 5.71 7.05
C GLN A 256 21.90 5.85 6.51
N ALA A 257 22.77 4.86 6.77
CA ALA A 257 24.15 4.88 6.27
C ALA A 257 24.21 4.81 4.74
N ASP A 258 23.34 4.04 4.09
CA ASP A 258 23.24 3.98 2.63
C ASP A 258 22.85 5.34 2.04
N VAL A 259 21.84 5.99 2.66
CA VAL A 259 21.36 7.31 2.22
C VAL A 259 22.44 8.38 2.43
N ASP A 260 23.09 8.40 3.58
CA ASP A 260 24.17 9.34 3.88
C ASP A 260 25.34 9.20 2.90
N GLN A 261 25.72 7.96 2.57
CA GLN A 261 26.76 7.70 1.58
C GLN A 261 26.34 8.18 0.18
N MET A 262 25.09 7.91 -0.23
CA MET A 262 24.56 8.35 -1.52
C MET A 262 24.53 9.86 -1.64
N LEU A 263 24.10 10.56 -0.59
CA LEU A 263 24.07 12.03 -0.54
C LEU A 263 25.46 12.63 -0.63
N LYS A 264 26.42 12.06 0.10
CA LYS A 264 27.83 12.47 0.04
C LYS A 264 28.40 12.26 -1.35
N ASP A 265 28.14 11.12 -1.99
CA ASP A 265 28.64 10.83 -3.34
C ASP A 265 28.04 11.77 -4.40
N ALA A 266 26.81 12.24 -4.17
CA ALA A 266 26.10 13.19 -5.04
C ALA A 266 26.39 14.67 -4.73
N ASP A 267 27.11 14.99 -3.65
CA ASP A 267 27.27 16.35 -3.08
C ASP A 267 25.90 16.99 -2.72
N LEU A 268 25.00 16.21 -2.07
CA LEU A 268 23.62 16.58 -1.75
C LEU A 268 23.28 16.42 -0.26
N GLU A 269 24.26 16.48 0.65
CA GLU A 269 24.05 16.28 2.09
C GLU A 269 23.02 17.26 2.69
N SER A 270 22.88 18.45 2.09
CA SER A 270 21.87 19.42 2.50
C SER A 270 20.42 18.94 2.36
N GLN A 271 20.18 17.90 1.57
CA GLN A 271 18.85 17.31 1.35
C GLN A 271 18.49 16.21 2.38
N SER A 272 19.42 15.84 3.28
CA SER A 272 19.24 14.73 4.21
C SER A 272 17.98 14.85 5.09
N ALA A 273 17.73 16.04 5.65
CA ALA A 273 16.57 16.27 6.52
C ALA A 273 15.23 16.12 5.77
N GLU A 274 15.16 16.64 4.53
CA GLU A 274 13.96 16.54 3.71
C GLU A 274 13.71 15.09 3.26
N ILE A 275 14.74 14.39 2.80
CA ILE A 275 14.66 12.98 2.41
C ILE A 275 14.22 12.12 3.60
N LYS A 276 14.75 12.39 4.80
CA LYS A 276 14.34 11.69 6.01
C LYS A 276 12.85 11.88 6.31
N THR A 277 12.37 13.11 6.25
CA THR A 277 10.95 13.43 6.52
C THR A 277 10.00 12.74 5.53
N TRP A 278 10.42 12.63 4.27
CA TRP A 278 9.55 12.18 3.19
C TRP A 278 9.60 10.68 2.92
N TYR A 279 10.75 10.01 3.09
CA TYR A 279 10.97 8.67 2.58
C TYR A 279 11.52 7.66 3.59
N ASP A 280 11.81 8.10 4.83
CA ASP A 280 12.19 7.25 5.97
C ASP A 280 10.95 6.69 6.67
N GLY A 281 11.16 6.02 7.80
CA GLY A 281 10.13 5.65 8.78
C GLY A 281 9.59 4.24 8.64
N TYR A 282 10.12 3.42 7.74
CA TYR A 282 9.79 2.00 7.70
C TYR A 282 10.67 1.23 8.69
N HIS A 283 10.07 0.24 9.38
CA HIS A 283 10.76 -0.64 10.31
C HIS A 283 10.64 -2.08 9.83
N PHE A 284 11.79 -2.70 9.48
CA PHE A 284 11.88 -4.11 9.11
C PHE A 284 12.71 -4.83 10.17
N GLY A 285 12.10 -5.75 10.94
CA GLY A 285 12.75 -6.33 12.10
C GLY A 285 13.25 -5.22 13.04
N ASP A 286 14.57 -5.15 13.21
CA ASP A 286 15.22 -4.14 14.07
C ASP A 286 15.79 -2.94 13.30
N ALA A 287 15.65 -2.92 11.95
CA ALA A 287 16.27 -1.91 11.08
C ALA A 287 15.29 -0.80 10.69
N ASP A 288 15.83 0.43 10.62
CA ASP A 288 15.15 1.60 10.05
C ASP A 288 15.49 1.71 8.56
N ILE A 289 14.46 1.80 7.73
CA ILE A 289 14.59 1.61 6.30
C ILE A 289 13.87 2.72 5.53
N TYR A 290 14.53 3.24 4.52
CA TYR A 290 13.98 4.12 3.49
C TYR A 290 13.48 3.32 2.29
N CYS A 291 12.46 3.82 1.61
CA CYS A 291 12.04 3.27 0.32
C CYS A 291 13.02 3.66 -0.80
N PRO A 292 13.74 2.70 -1.43
CA PRO A 292 14.76 3.00 -2.45
C PRO A 292 14.22 3.74 -3.66
N TRP A 293 13.03 3.37 -4.12
CA TRP A 293 12.40 3.99 -5.28
C TRP A 293 12.23 5.49 -5.12
N ASP A 294 11.79 5.92 -3.94
CA ASP A 294 11.45 7.31 -3.67
C ASP A 294 12.73 8.14 -3.54
N VAL A 295 13.71 7.63 -2.78
CA VAL A 295 15.02 8.29 -2.62
C VAL A 295 15.72 8.45 -3.97
N ILE A 296 15.83 7.37 -4.76
CA ILE A 296 16.51 7.39 -6.06
C ILE A 296 15.77 8.31 -7.05
N SER A 297 14.43 8.27 -7.06
CA SER A 297 13.62 9.09 -7.95
C SER A 297 13.76 10.58 -7.62
N TYR A 298 13.75 10.92 -6.32
CA TYR A 298 13.96 12.29 -5.89
C TYR A 298 15.35 12.81 -6.25
N LEU A 299 16.40 12.05 -5.96
CA LEU A 299 17.79 12.46 -6.26
C LEU A 299 17.99 12.66 -7.76
N ARG A 300 17.46 11.77 -8.61
CA ARG A 300 17.48 11.95 -10.06
C ARG A 300 16.76 13.23 -10.47
N ASP A 301 15.53 13.43 -9.99
CA ASP A 301 14.73 14.60 -10.36
C ASP A 301 15.36 15.89 -9.85
N PHE A 302 15.99 15.87 -8.68
CA PHE A 302 16.73 17.00 -8.12
C PHE A 302 17.96 17.32 -8.99
N GLN A 303 18.72 16.30 -9.38
CA GLN A 303 19.91 16.45 -10.22
C GLN A 303 19.60 17.10 -11.58
N TYR A 304 18.48 16.72 -12.19
CA TYR A 304 18.03 17.29 -13.47
C TYR A 304 17.20 18.57 -13.33
N GLY A 305 17.02 19.10 -12.13
CA GLY A 305 16.24 20.31 -11.87
C GLY A 305 14.74 20.16 -12.08
N VAL A 306 14.25 18.92 -12.16
CA VAL A 306 12.82 18.57 -12.34
C VAL A 306 12.04 18.79 -11.05
N ALA A 307 12.65 18.51 -9.89
CA ALA A 307 12.07 18.74 -8.58
C ALA A 307 13.11 19.32 -7.63
N GLN A 308 12.78 20.44 -6.97
CA GLN A 308 13.63 21.03 -5.92
C GLN A 308 13.15 20.69 -4.51
N LYS A 309 11.96 20.11 -4.39
CA LYS A 309 11.36 19.62 -3.15
C LYS A 309 10.90 18.20 -3.31
N PRO A 310 10.91 17.39 -2.24
CA PRO A 310 10.34 16.07 -2.25
C PRO A 310 8.86 16.09 -2.67
N LYS A 311 8.42 14.99 -3.29
CA LYS A 311 7.05 14.75 -3.72
C LYS A 311 6.74 13.27 -3.64
N SER A 312 5.47 12.90 -3.72
CA SER A 312 5.08 11.49 -3.76
C SER A 312 5.43 10.85 -5.11
N TYR A 313 6.34 9.88 -5.09
CA TYR A 313 6.70 9.01 -6.23
C TYR A 313 5.93 7.69 -6.20
N TRP A 314 5.42 7.29 -5.04
CA TRP A 314 4.62 6.08 -4.89
C TRP A 314 3.21 6.22 -5.46
N LYS A 315 2.59 7.40 -5.34
CA LYS A 315 1.19 7.69 -5.72
C LYS A 315 0.83 7.28 -7.15
N ASN A 316 1.74 7.49 -8.12
CA ASN A 316 1.46 7.25 -9.55
C ASN A 316 1.79 5.83 -10.02
N THR A 317 2.18 4.94 -9.14
CA THR A 317 2.87 3.70 -9.51
C THR A 317 2.43 2.50 -8.68
N SER A 318 1.65 2.74 -7.61
CA SER A 318 1.00 1.72 -6.80
C SER A 318 -0.49 1.75 -7.05
N ASP A 319 -1.11 0.57 -7.09
CA ASP A 319 -2.55 0.45 -7.09
C ASP A 319 -3.06 0.80 -5.69
N ASN A 320 -3.46 2.06 -5.49
CA ASN A 320 -4.01 2.55 -4.22
C ASN A 320 -5.45 2.02 -3.97
N ALA A 321 -5.91 1.05 -4.78
CA ALA A 321 -7.20 0.40 -4.61
C ALA A 321 -7.34 -0.23 -3.22
N ILE A 322 -6.24 -0.66 -2.59
CA ILE A 322 -6.24 -1.18 -1.22
C ILE A 322 -6.77 -0.12 -0.23
N ILE A 323 -6.27 1.12 -0.28
CA ILE A 323 -6.77 2.19 0.60
C ILE A 323 -8.24 2.50 0.27
N ARG A 324 -8.60 2.49 -1.01
CA ARG A 324 -9.98 2.75 -1.43
C ARG A 324 -10.94 1.68 -0.95
N SER A 325 -10.60 0.40 -1.13
CA SER A 325 -11.42 -0.71 -0.64
C SER A 325 -11.58 -0.71 0.88
N PHE A 326 -10.55 -0.23 1.59
CA PHE A 326 -10.56 -0.02 3.02
C PHE A 326 -11.58 1.04 3.45
N ILE A 327 -11.63 2.16 2.72
CA ILE A 327 -12.54 3.27 3.04
C ILE A 327 -13.99 2.90 2.71
N ASP A 328 -14.23 2.14 1.64
CA ASP A 328 -15.56 1.65 1.27
C ASP A 328 -16.16 0.70 2.34
N TYR A 329 -15.30 0.06 3.15
CA TYR A 329 -15.68 -0.80 4.28
C TYR A 329 -15.84 -0.04 5.62
N ALA A 330 -15.56 1.29 5.61
CA ALA A 330 -15.41 2.07 6.83
C ALA A 330 -16.73 2.29 7.59
N GLY A 331 -16.85 1.60 8.74
CA GLY A 331 -17.76 1.99 9.83
C GLY A 331 -17.18 3.13 10.69
N ASP A 332 -17.93 3.58 11.68
CA ASP A 332 -17.53 4.70 12.59
C ASP A 332 -16.19 4.47 13.29
N ASN A 333 -15.85 3.22 13.61
CA ASN A 333 -14.61 2.85 14.28
C ASN A 333 -13.37 3.07 13.38
N ILE A 334 -13.45 2.67 12.12
CA ILE A 334 -12.36 2.84 11.14
C ILE A 334 -12.10 4.33 10.88
N THR A 335 -13.14 5.13 10.78
CA THR A 335 -13.02 6.58 10.60
C THR A 335 -12.21 7.22 11.74
N THR A 336 -12.51 6.87 13.00
CA THR A 336 -11.80 7.41 14.17
C THR A 336 -10.32 7.00 14.16
N LYS A 337 -10.01 5.75 13.76
CA LYS A 337 -8.61 5.26 13.65
C LYS A 337 -7.85 5.97 12.52
N LEU A 338 -8.48 6.19 11.36
CA LEU A 338 -7.89 6.97 10.27
C LEU A 338 -7.61 8.41 10.71
N GLU A 339 -8.54 9.04 11.46
CA GLU A 339 -8.35 10.36 12.03
C GLU A 339 -7.11 10.41 12.94
N THR A 340 -6.95 9.41 13.80
CA THR A 340 -5.79 9.31 14.69
C THR A 340 -4.49 9.22 13.89
N LEU A 341 -4.44 8.36 12.87
CA LEU A 341 -3.27 8.18 12.01
C LEU A 341 -2.92 9.45 11.24
N MET A 342 -3.91 10.12 10.66
CA MET A 342 -3.70 11.37 9.91
C MET A 342 -3.26 12.53 10.79
N ALA A 343 -3.68 12.54 12.06
CA ALA A 343 -3.20 13.50 13.05
C ALA A 343 -1.76 13.24 13.52
N GLY A 344 -1.10 12.17 13.02
CA GLY A 344 0.26 11.77 13.40
C GLY A 344 0.33 10.89 14.65
N GLY A 345 -0.81 10.38 15.12
CA GLY A 345 -0.89 9.40 16.18
C GLY A 345 -0.71 7.96 15.67
N PHE A 346 -0.91 7.00 16.56
CA PHE A 346 -0.87 5.57 16.25
C PHE A 346 -2.16 4.87 16.69
N ILE A 347 -2.40 3.71 16.11
CA ILE A 347 -3.49 2.80 16.48
C ILE A 347 -2.91 1.46 16.93
N VAL A 348 -3.58 0.79 17.85
CA VAL A 348 -3.18 -0.55 18.32
C VAL A 348 -4.03 -1.60 17.63
N GLN A 349 -3.38 -2.55 16.94
CA GLN A 349 -4.05 -3.58 16.14
C GLN A 349 -3.34 -4.93 16.29
N HIS A 350 -4.11 -6.00 16.25
CA HIS A 350 -3.57 -7.35 16.04
C HIS A 350 -3.11 -7.48 14.58
N ILE A 351 -1.93 -8.07 14.35
CA ILE A 351 -1.37 -8.26 13.01
C ILE A 351 -1.44 -9.72 12.62
N GLU A 352 -2.21 -10.00 11.58
CA GLU A 352 -2.28 -11.32 10.96
C GLU A 352 -1.31 -11.38 9.78
N GLU A 353 -0.22 -12.14 9.90
CA GLU A 353 0.77 -12.31 8.83
C GLU A 353 0.33 -13.30 7.74
N ASN A 354 -0.56 -14.24 8.10
CA ASN A 354 -1.01 -15.30 7.21
C ASN A 354 -2.32 -14.90 6.53
N LEU A 355 -2.29 -13.84 5.74
CA LEU A 355 -3.45 -13.33 5.02
C LEU A 355 -3.72 -14.10 3.73
N THR A 356 -4.99 -14.13 3.32
CA THR A 356 -5.39 -14.54 1.97
C THR A 356 -6.08 -13.39 1.28
N TYR A 357 -6.00 -13.31 -0.03
CA TYR A 357 -6.67 -12.23 -0.78
C TYR A 357 -8.21 -12.31 -0.68
N ASP A 358 -8.78 -13.50 -0.49
CA ASP A 358 -10.23 -13.68 -0.28
C ASP A 358 -10.73 -13.07 1.06
N TYR A 359 -9.86 -13.02 2.06
CA TYR A 359 -10.20 -12.50 3.39
C TYR A 359 -9.82 -11.03 3.60
N LEU A 360 -9.27 -10.35 2.59
CA LEU A 360 -8.91 -8.93 2.71
C LEU A 360 -10.07 -8.04 3.13
N HIS A 361 -11.28 -8.40 2.70
CA HIS A 361 -12.50 -7.66 2.99
C HIS A 361 -13.37 -8.30 4.09
N SER A 362 -12.88 -9.33 4.77
CA SER A 362 -13.69 -10.10 5.73
C SER A 362 -13.68 -9.53 7.15
N SER A 363 -12.66 -8.76 7.53
CA SER A 363 -12.58 -8.13 8.85
C SER A 363 -11.77 -6.83 8.82
N GLU A 364 -12.03 -5.96 9.81
CA GLU A 364 -11.25 -4.74 10.02
C GLU A 364 -9.77 -5.05 10.32
N GLU A 365 -9.48 -6.09 11.10
CA GLU A 365 -8.12 -6.50 11.49
C GLU A 365 -7.28 -6.89 10.27
N ASN A 366 -7.87 -7.61 9.32
CA ASN A 366 -7.19 -7.97 8.07
C ASN A 366 -6.80 -6.74 7.25
N LEU A 367 -7.66 -5.72 7.22
CA LEU A 367 -7.38 -4.47 6.52
C LEU A 367 -6.16 -3.74 7.10
N TRP A 368 -6.06 -3.62 8.42
CA TRP A 368 -4.90 -2.99 9.09
C TRP A 368 -3.62 -3.80 8.88
N SER A 369 -3.72 -5.13 8.91
CA SER A 369 -2.59 -6.02 8.63
C SER A 369 -2.08 -5.85 7.20
N VAL A 370 -2.97 -5.76 6.22
CA VAL A 370 -2.58 -5.51 4.81
C VAL A 370 -1.91 -4.16 4.63
N LEU A 371 -2.47 -3.09 5.20
CA LEU A 371 -1.85 -1.76 5.12
C LEU A 371 -0.44 -1.75 5.71
N TYR A 372 -0.22 -2.47 6.82
CA TYR A 372 1.09 -2.62 7.43
C TYR A 372 2.03 -3.45 6.55
N LEU A 373 1.64 -4.66 6.14
CA LEU A 373 2.49 -5.57 5.36
C LEU A 373 2.81 -5.03 3.96
N THR A 374 1.98 -4.15 3.42
CA THR A 374 2.20 -3.51 2.11
C THR A 374 2.89 -2.14 2.19
N GLY A 375 3.19 -1.64 3.40
CA GLY A 375 3.99 -0.44 3.62
C GLY A 375 3.21 0.88 3.67
N TYR A 376 1.87 0.84 3.74
CA TYR A 376 1.09 2.05 4.02
C TYR A 376 1.11 2.44 5.50
N LEU A 377 1.38 1.49 6.38
CA LEU A 377 1.63 1.72 7.80
C LEU A 377 2.97 1.13 8.19
N THR A 378 3.50 1.57 9.32
CA THR A 378 4.70 1.04 9.95
C THR A 378 4.46 0.80 11.43
N LYS A 379 5.26 -0.06 12.05
CA LYS A 379 5.20 -0.30 13.50
C LYS A 379 5.88 0.85 14.25
N VAL A 380 5.25 1.35 15.31
CA VAL A 380 5.90 2.24 16.29
C VAL A 380 6.93 1.41 17.07
N ARG A 381 8.11 1.96 17.30
CA ARG A 381 9.16 1.25 18.05
C ARG A 381 8.76 1.10 19.49
N ASP A 382 9.08 -0.04 20.08
CA ASP A 382 8.75 -0.33 21.47
C ASP A 382 9.32 0.71 22.47
N LYS A 383 10.49 1.31 22.14
CA LYS A 383 11.11 2.40 22.93
C LYS A 383 10.35 3.73 22.89
N ASP A 384 9.49 3.93 21.91
CA ASP A 384 8.71 5.16 21.70
C ASP A 384 7.28 5.01 22.27
N LEU A 385 6.94 3.84 22.82
CA LEU A 385 5.69 3.56 23.50
C LEU A 385 5.80 3.87 25.01
N THR A 386 4.76 4.48 25.56
CA THR A 386 4.67 4.76 27.01
C THR A 386 4.16 3.58 27.81
N ASP A 387 3.32 2.76 27.18
CA ASP A 387 2.66 1.63 27.84
C ASP A 387 2.93 0.32 27.07
N SER A 388 2.86 -0.82 27.77
CA SER A 388 2.94 -2.13 27.14
C SER A 388 1.69 -2.41 26.30
N LEU A 389 1.89 -2.99 25.10
CA LEU A 389 0.80 -3.38 24.24
C LEU A 389 0.17 -4.71 24.68
N PRO A 390 -1.11 -4.95 24.37
CA PRO A 390 -1.72 -6.27 24.53
C PRO A 390 -0.97 -7.33 23.71
N ASP A 391 -0.99 -8.58 24.17
CA ASP A 391 -0.33 -9.70 23.48
C ASP A 391 -0.80 -9.83 22.04
N GLY A 392 0.15 -9.99 21.12
CA GLY A 392 -0.12 -10.12 19.68
C GLY A 392 -0.52 -8.83 18.96
N CYS A 393 -0.56 -7.69 19.67
CA CYS A 393 -0.87 -6.40 19.07
C CYS A 393 0.39 -5.60 18.74
N SER A 394 0.28 -4.75 17.73
CA SER A 394 1.28 -3.76 17.34
C SER A 394 0.67 -2.37 17.29
N ALA A 395 1.44 -1.36 17.69
CA ALA A 395 1.11 0.04 17.46
C ALA A 395 1.53 0.41 16.04
N LEU A 396 0.58 0.87 15.23
CA LEU A 396 0.79 1.22 13.82
C LEU A 396 0.61 2.71 13.60
N MET A 397 1.49 3.29 12.77
CA MET A 397 1.45 4.70 12.37
C MET A 397 1.74 4.86 10.86
N ILE A 398 1.45 6.03 10.33
CA ILE A 398 1.87 6.40 8.96
C ILE A 398 3.39 6.64 8.98
N PRO A 399 4.18 6.01 8.09
CA PRO A 399 5.64 6.04 8.17
C PRO A 399 6.24 7.41 7.91
N ASN A 400 5.71 8.17 6.95
CA ASN A 400 6.36 9.39 6.46
C ASN A 400 5.40 10.35 5.76
N ALA A 401 5.93 11.49 5.31
CA ALA A 401 5.14 12.52 4.64
C ALA A 401 4.57 12.08 3.29
N GLU A 402 5.28 11.24 2.53
CA GLU A 402 4.80 10.72 1.25
C GLU A 402 3.53 9.88 1.42
N ILE A 403 3.56 8.92 2.32
CA ILE A 403 2.40 8.04 2.59
C ILE A 403 1.25 8.86 3.20
N ARG A 404 1.56 9.86 4.03
CA ARG A 404 0.54 10.79 4.54
C ARG A 404 -0.17 11.53 3.41
N GLU A 405 0.55 12.06 2.44
CA GLU A 405 -0.04 12.71 1.25
C GLU A 405 -0.93 11.76 0.46
N ILE A 406 -0.55 10.48 0.34
CA ILE A 406 -1.38 9.46 -0.32
C ILE A 406 -2.69 9.24 0.44
N PHE A 407 -2.64 9.09 1.76
CA PHE A 407 -3.85 8.98 2.57
C PHE A 407 -4.74 10.22 2.42
N GLU A 408 -4.17 11.42 2.59
CA GLU A 408 -4.91 12.68 2.48
C GLU A 408 -5.62 12.81 1.12
N THR A 409 -4.91 12.55 0.03
CA THR A 409 -5.49 12.66 -1.32
C THR A 409 -6.52 11.59 -1.63
N THR A 410 -6.30 10.34 -1.15
CA THR A 410 -7.24 9.23 -1.39
C THR A 410 -8.51 9.40 -0.56
N VAL A 411 -8.36 9.78 0.69
CA VAL A 411 -9.47 10.07 1.61
C VAL A 411 -10.27 11.29 1.12
N SER A 412 -9.60 12.38 0.72
CA SER A 412 -10.28 13.57 0.16
C SER A 412 -11.08 13.23 -1.10
N LYS A 413 -10.50 12.46 -2.01
CA LYS A 413 -11.20 12.04 -3.24
C LYS A 413 -12.42 11.16 -2.93
N TRP A 414 -12.29 10.24 -1.99
CA TRP A 414 -13.41 9.41 -1.56
C TRP A 414 -14.53 10.24 -0.93
N PHE A 415 -14.18 11.25 -0.11
CA PHE A 415 -15.15 12.18 0.45
C PHE A 415 -15.87 12.98 -0.63
N ASP A 416 -15.15 13.46 -1.65
CA ASP A 416 -15.73 14.17 -2.79
C ASP A 416 -16.70 13.28 -3.59
N ASP A 417 -16.32 12.04 -3.87
CA ASP A 417 -17.14 11.08 -4.59
C ASP A 417 -18.38 10.68 -3.76
N SER A 418 -18.21 10.45 -2.46
CA SER A 418 -19.30 10.14 -1.53
C SER A 418 -20.25 11.32 -1.34
N ALA A 419 -19.72 12.55 -1.28
CA ALA A 419 -20.53 13.75 -1.19
C ALA A 419 -21.36 13.99 -2.47
N LYS A 420 -20.84 13.65 -3.65
CA LYS A 420 -21.58 13.71 -4.93
C LYS A 420 -22.68 12.65 -5.01
N ALA A 421 -22.42 11.45 -4.50
CA ALA A 421 -23.37 10.33 -4.50
C ALA A 421 -24.39 10.40 -3.35
N TRP A 422 -24.15 11.24 -2.34
CA TRP A 422 -24.97 11.31 -1.15
C TRP A 422 -26.33 11.94 -1.42
N ASN A 423 -27.38 11.22 -1.04
CA ASN A 423 -28.75 11.75 -1.06
C ASN A 423 -28.93 12.73 0.10
N ARG A 424 -28.99 14.03 -0.19
CA ARG A 424 -29.14 15.11 0.79
C ARG A 424 -30.59 15.29 1.28
N SER A 425 -31.57 14.60 0.69
CA SER A 425 -32.98 14.72 1.07
C SER A 425 -33.20 14.47 2.57
N PRO A 426 -32.62 13.45 3.22
CA PRO A 426 -32.83 13.23 4.65
C PRO A 426 -32.37 14.38 5.55
N LEU A 427 -31.31 15.11 5.15
CA LEU A 427 -30.85 16.30 5.86
C LEU A 427 -31.89 17.42 5.78
N PHE A 428 -32.38 17.71 4.57
CA PHE A 428 -33.36 18.77 4.36
C PHE A 428 -34.72 18.40 4.98
N ASP A 429 -35.13 17.15 4.91
CA ASP A 429 -36.34 16.64 5.58
C ASP A 429 -36.23 16.82 7.11
N ALA A 430 -35.06 16.55 7.70
CA ALA A 430 -34.80 16.80 9.12
C ALA A 430 -34.88 18.29 9.49
N VAL A 431 -34.36 19.17 8.63
CA VAL A 431 -34.49 20.63 8.82
C VAL A 431 -35.96 21.03 8.83
N TRP A 432 -36.70 20.67 7.77
CA TRP A 432 -38.07 21.17 7.61
C TRP A 432 -39.09 20.46 8.49
N SER A 433 -38.80 19.28 9.02
CA SER A 433 -39.63 18.62 10.04
C SER A 433 -39.33 19.07 11.47
N GLY A 434 -38.28 19.83 11.69
CA GLY A 434 -37.87 20.26 13.03
C GLY A 434 -37.22 19.13 13.85
N ASN A 435 -36.75 18.05 13.22
CA ASN A 435 -36.14 16.91 13.91
C ASN A 435 -34.63 17.17 14.14
N SER A 436 -34.29 17.77 15.29
CA SER A 436 -32.90 18.12 15.63
C SER A 436 -31.99 16.91 15.83
N GLU A 437 -32.50 15.75 16.22
CA GLU A 437 -31.71 14.52 16.38
C GLU A 437 -31.29 13.96 15.01
N ALA A 438 -32.25 13.83 14.09
CA ALA A 438 -31.98 13.43 12.72
C ALA A 438 -31.04 14.43 12.03
N LEU A 439 -31.24 15.73 12.24
CA LEU A 439 -30.39 16.81 11.71
C LEU A 439 -28.96 16.70 12.25
N THR A 440 -28.76 16.44 13.53
CA THR A 440 -27.46 16.20 14.16
C THR A 440 -26.74 15.02 13.48
N LYS A 441 -27.46 13.91 13.28
CA LYS A 441 -26.92 12.70 12.66
C LYS A 441 -26.49 12.94 11.20
N GLU A 442 -27.38 13.51 10.39
CA GLU A 442 -27.11 13.72 8.95
C GLU A 442 -26.06 14.82 8.75
N MET A 443 -26.06 15.88 9.55
CA MET A 443 -25.05 16.95 9.51
C MET A 443 -23.67 16.40 9.95
N THR A 444 -23.60 15.61 11.01
CA THR A 444 -22.35 14.96 11.44
C THR A 444 -21.81 14.04 10.35
N LYS A 445 -22.68 13.28 9.69
CA LYS A 445 -22.31 12.43 8.56
C LYS A 445 -21.74 13.26 7.41
N LEU A 446 -22.36 14.37 7.07
CA LEU A 446 -21.90 15.28 6.04
C LEU A 446 -20.54 15.93 6.40
N LEU A 447 -20.38 16.40 7.63
CA LEU A 447 -19.12 16.95 8.13
C LEU A 447 -17.96 15.96 8.02
N ARG A 448 -18.21 14.69 8.33
CA ARG A 448 -17.23 13.61 8.17
C ARG A 448 -16.83 13.40 6.71
N MET A 449 -17.76 13.61 5.77
CA MET A 449 -17.54 13.43 4.34
C MET A 449 -16.87 14.62 3.65
N THR A 450 -16.97 15.84 4.18
CA THR A 450 -16.69 17.06 3.42
C THR A 450 -15.59 17.94 3.98
N ILE A 451 -15.20 17.79 5.26
CA ILE A 451 -14.27 18.71 5.93
C ILE A 451 -12.86 18.14 5.97
N SER A 452 -11.86 18.94 5.55
CA SER A 452 -10.44 18.68 5.73
C SER A 452 -10.01 18.91 7.19
N TYR A 453 -8.92 18.25 7.64
CA TYR A 453 -8.40 18.29 9.01
C TYR A 453 -7.79 19.64 9.42
N HIS A 454 -7.66 20.60 8.49
CA HIS A 454 -7.00 21.88 8.73
C HIS A 454 -7.95 23.07 8.92
N ASP A 455 -9.27 22.88 8.73
CA ASP A 455 -10.24 23.95 8.71
C ASP A 455 -11.23 23.88 9.90
N TYR A 456 -10.76 24.28 11.12
CA TYR A 456 -11.60 24.27 12.32
C TYR A 456 -11.82 25.68 12.88
N ARG A 457 -12.18 26.66 12.01
CA ARG A 457 -12.54 28.00 12.42
C ARG A 457 -14.05 28.20 12.32
N GLU A 458 -14.61 29.06 13.18
CA GLU A 458 -16.05 29.38 13.21
C GLU A 458 -16.55 29.88 11.84
N ASP A 459 -15.79 30.76 11.18
CA ASP A 459 -16.08 31.26 9.82
C ASP A 459 -16.22 30.16 8.78
N PHE A 460 -15.48 29.05 8.93
CA PHE A 460 -15.58 27.90 8.04
C PHE A 460 -16.94 27.21 8.15
N TYR A 461 -17.45 27.01 9.37
CA TYR A 461 -18.73 26.32 9.58
C TYR A 461 -19.91 27.18 9.10
N HIS A 462 -19.81 28.49 9.17
CA HIS A 462 -20.81 29.39 8.57
C HIS A 462 -20.84 29.26 7.06
N ALA A 463 -19.66 29.30 6.40
CA ALA A 463 -19.56 29.14 4.95
C ALA A 463 -20.03 27.74 4.52
N PHE A 464 -19.71 26.70 5.30
CA PHE A 464 -20.15 25.34 5.06
C PHE A 464 -21.67 25.19 5.10
N LEU A 465 -22.34 25.71 6.15
CA LEU A 465 -23.79 25.69 6.24
C LEU A 465 -24.43 26.44 5.06
N ALA A 466 -23.96 27.66 4.78
CA ALA A 466 -24.47 28.46 3.67
C ALA A 466 -24.32 27.73 2.34
N GLY A 467 -23.16 27.08 2.10
CA GLY A 467 -22.85 26.32 0.88
C GLY A 467 -23.75 25.11 0.65
N ILE A 468 -24.08 24.34 1.71
CA ILE A 468 -24.96 23.19 1.63
C ILE A 468 -26.35 23.57 1.11
N PHE A 469 -26.94 24.60 1.70
CA PHE A 469 -28.30 25.02 1.37
C PHE A 469 -28.37 25.76 0.02
N THR A 470 -27.36 26.60 -0.28
CA THR A 470 -27.26 27.26 -1.59
C THR A 470 -27.09 26.22 -2.70
N GLY A 471 -26.25 25.19 -2.51
CA GLY A 471 -26.08 24.10 -3.44
C GLY A 471 -27.30 23.21 -3.65
N ALA A 472 -28.28 23.30 -2.74
CA ALA A 472 -29.58 22.62 -2.86
C ALA A 472 -30.67 23.51 -3.48
N GLY A 473 -30.34 24.76 -3.84
CA GLY A 473 -31.27 25.69 -4.50
C GLY A 473 -32.12 26.51 -3.55
N TYR A 474 -31.81 26.54 -2.26
CA TYR A 474 -32.45 27.45 -1.30
C TYR A 474 -31.86 28.85 -1.42
N VAL A 475 -32.66 29.88 -1.04
CA VAL A 475 -32.15 31.22 -0.87
C VAL A 475 -31.54 31.35 0.52
N VAL A 476 -30.24 31.67 0.54
CA VAL A 476 -29.46 31.70 1.79
C VAL A 476 -28.96 33.12 2.05
N GLU A 477 -29.16 33.61 3.27
CA GLU A 477 -28.56 34.83 3.77
C GLU A 477 -27.60 34.47 4.91
N SER A 478 -26.38 35.02 4.88
CA SER A 478 -25.36 34.79 5.89
C SER A 478 -24.86 36.13 6.44
N ASN A 479 -24.67 36.21 7.75
CA ASN A 479 -24.18 37.41 8.45
C ASN A 479 -24.99 38.70 8.20
N LYS A 480 -26.30 38.62 7.94
CA LYS A 480 -27.17 39.75 7.79
C LYS A 480 -27.78 40.21 9.14
N GLU A 481 -28.08 41.50 9.24
CA GLU A 481 -28.75 42.07 10.41
C GLU A 481 -30.22 41.66 10.42
N HIS A 482 -30.67 41.04 11.51
CA HIS A 482 -32.05 40.66 11.77
C HIS A 482 -32.35 40.80 13.26
N GLY A 483 -33.51 41.34 13.57
CA GLY A 483 -33.87 41.65 14.95
C GLY A 483 -32.86 42.65 15.57
N GLU A 484 -32.37 42.34 16.76
CA GLU A 484 -31.36 43.13 17.47
C GLU A 484 -29.92 42.63 17.29
N GLY A 485 -29.62 41.89 16.19
CA GLY A 485 -28.29 41.34 15.95
C GLY A 485 -28.07 40.81 14.54
N ARG A 486 -26.98 40.05 14.36
CA ARG A 486 -26.66 39.35 13.12
C ARG A 486 -26.84 37.88 13.33
N SER A 487 -27.69 37.26 12.52
CA SER A 487 -27.83 35.81 12.46
C SER A 487 -26.74 35.17 11.56
N ASP A 488 -26.26 33.98 11.92
CA ASP A 488 -25.19 33.35 11.18
C ASP A 488 -25.64 32.87 9.79
N VAL A 489 -26.72 32.07 9.73
CA VAL A 489 -27.24 31.54 8.44
C VAL A 489 -28.76 31.48 8.47
N ILE A 490 -29.42 32.07 7.47
CA ILE A 490 -30.84 31.99 7.23
C ILE A 490 -31.10 31.28 5.91
N VAL A 491 -31.94 30.26 5.95
CA VAL A 491 -32.33 29.45 4.79
C VAL A 491 -33.82 29.67 4.50
N LYS A 492 -34.14 30.19 3.31
CA LYS A 492 -35.50 30.50 2.89
C LYS A 492 -35.99 29.50 1.84
N ASP A 493 -37.05 28.77 2.16
CA ASP A 493 -37.83 27.98 1.23
C ASP A 493 -39.06 28.77 0.77
N ILE A 494 -38.83 29.68 -0.16
CA ILE A 494 -39.84 30.62 -0.65
C ILE A 494 -41.04 29.86 -1.25
N ARG A 495 -40.82 28.71 -1.87
CA ARG A 495 -41.88 27.94 -2.53
C ARG A 495 -42.88 27.35 -1.55
N ASN A 496 -42.43 27.03 -0.35
CA ASN A 496 -43.24 26.41 0.69
C ASN A 496 -43.51 27.32 1.88
N GLY A 497 -43.18 28.65 1.77
CA GLY A 497 -43.44 29.63 2.82
C GLY A 497 -42.72 29.37 4.15
N ARG A 498 -41.49 28.76 4.09
CA ARG A 498 -40.77 28.32 5.27
C ARG A 498 -39.42 29.01 5.37
N VAL A 499 -38.96 29.28 6.62
CA VAL A 499 -37.62 29.80 6.90
C VAL A 499 -36.96 29.03 8.05
N ALA A 500 -35.67 28.69 7.91
CA ALA A 500 -34.86 28.09 8.96
C ALA A 500 -33.71 29.04 9.31
N ILE A 501 -33.54 29.33 10.59
CA ILE A 501 -32.53 30.23 11.15
C ILE A 501 -31.55 29.38 11.95
N PHE A 502 -30.26 29.44 11.59
CA PHE A 502 -29.18 28.74 12.26
C PHE A 502 -28.25 29.73 12.95
N GLU A 503 -27.96 29.47 14.22
CA GLU A 503 -26.89 30.13 14.97
C GLU A 503 -25.82 29.05 15.25
N ALA A 504 -24.60 29.30 14.82
CA ALA A 504 -23.50 28.37 14.90
C ALA A 504 -22.48 28.72 15.98
N LYS A 505 -21.97 27.75 16.69
CA LYS A 505 -20.89 27.93 17.68
C LYS A 505 -19.81 26.86 17.49
N TYR A 506 -18.60 27.26 17.81
CA TYR A 506 -17.47 26.32 17.84
C TYR A 506 -17.19 25.87 19.27
N ALA A 507 -17.18 24.57 19.51
CA ALA A 507 -16.81 23.97 20.78
C ALA A 507 -15.33 23.59 20.80
N LYS A 508 -14.62 23.85 21.90
CA LYS A 508 -13.19 23.54 22.03
C LYS A 508 -12.91 22.04 22.32
N THR A 509 -13.89 21.34 22.86
CA THR A 509 -13.85 19.93 23.20
C THR A 509 -15.17 19.25 22.81
N LEU A 510 -15.16 17.92 22.70
CA LEU A 510 -16.37 17.16 22.40
C LEU A 510 -17.45 17.35 23.51
N ASP A 511 -17.01 17.34 24.76
CA ASP A 511 -17.89 17.47 25.93
C ASP A 511 -18.51 18.86 26.06
N ALA A 512 -17.93 19.87 25.40
CA ALA A 512 -18.46 21.25 25.37
C ALA A 512 -19.53 21.47 24.28
N LEU A 513 -19.83 20.50 23.43
CA LEU A 513 -20.85 20.62 22.38
C LEU A 513 -22.24 20.97 22.91
N PRO A 514 -22.75 20.31 23.99
CA PRO A 514 -24.07 20.64 24.55
C PRO A 514 -24.17 22.10 25.00
N ASP A 515 -23.18 22.58 25.76
CA ASP A 515 -23.19 23.97 26.32
C ASP A 515 -23.06 25.02 25.20
N ALA A 516 -22.24 24.76 24.19
CA ALA A 516 -22.09 25.60 23.02
C ALA A 516 -23.41 25.68 22.21
N CYS A 517 -24.11 24.56 22.09
CA CYS A 517 -25.41 24.50 21.42
C CYS A 517 -26.48 25.27 22.18
N ASP A 518 -26.52 25.18 23.52
CA ASP A 518 -27.42 25.95 24.38
C ASP A 518 -27.15 27.45 24.31
N THR A 519 -25.85 27.82 24.23
CA THR A 519 -25.46 29.23 24.02
C THR A 519 -25.99 29.77 22.68
N ALA A 520 -25.93 28.94 21.61
CA ALA A 520 -26.49 29.33 20.31
C ALA A 520 -28.03 29.56 20.39
N ILE A 521 -28.75 28.65 21.04
CA ILE A 521 -30.22 28.82 21.26
C ILE A 521 -30.54 30.06 22.07
N GLN A 522 -29.77 30.32 23.12
CA GLN A 522 -29.97 31.52 23.94
C GLN A 522 -29.76 32.80 23.12
N GLN A 523 -28.74 32.85 22.27
CA GLN A 523 -28.49 33.99 21.39
C GLN A 523 -29.64 34.24 20.42
N ILE A 524 -30.25 33.20 19.84
CA ILE A 524 -31.45 33.33 18.99
C ILE A 524 -32.62 33.96 19.78
N ASN A 525 -32.79 33.59 21.05
CA ASN A 525 -33.83 34.15 21.90
C ASN A 525 -33.60 35.62 22.23
N ASP A 526 -32.39 35.94 22.68
CA ASP A 526 -32.02 37.27 23.15
C ASP A 526 -32.06 38.31 22.02
N ARG A 527 -31.73 37.88 20.79
CA ARG A 527 -31.67 38.74 19.59
C ARG A 527 -32.95 38.74 18.76
N MET A 528 -33.97 37.98 19.13
CA MET A 528 -35.27 37.91 18.48
C MET A 528 -35.25 37.73 16.95
N TYR A 529 -34.29 36.94 16.42
CA TYR A 529 -34.09 36.75 14.96
C TYR A 529 -35.35 36.30 14.21
N ALA A 530 -36.24 35.57 14.85
CA ALA A 530 -37.49 35.10 14.25
C ALA A 530 -38.55 36.22 14.07
N ALA A 531 -38.38 37.37 14.69
CA ALA A 531 -39.40 38.43 14.67
C ALA A 531 -39.60 39.00 13.26
N ASP A 532 -38.51 39.19 12.51
CA ASP A 532 -38.53 39.80 11.17
C ASP A 532 -39.18 38.91 10.09
N PHE A 533 -39.46 37.66 10.40
CA PHE A 533 -39.97 36.68 9.42
C PHE A 533 -41.45 36.32 9.67
N ARG A 534 -42.07 36.82 10.75
CA ARG A 534 -43.43 36.41 11.14
C ARG A 534 -44.52 36.82 10.16
N ASP A 535 -44.31 37.90 9.46
CA ASP A 535 -45.30 38.43 8.52
C ASP A 535 -45.17 37.83 7.11
N ASP A 536 -43.98 37.23 6.80
CA ASP A 536 -43.65 36.74 5.45
C ASP A 536 -43.62 35.22 5.33
N TYR A 537 -43.55 34.47 6.45
CA TYR A 537 -43.39 33.01 6.45
C TYR A 537 -44.35 32.33 7.44
N ASP A 538 -44.97 31.24 6.97
CA ASP A 538 -45.89 30.42 7.77
C ASP A 538 -45.15 29.58 8.83
N ASP A 539 -43.99 29.01 8.45
CA ASP A 539 -43.16 28.16 9.31
C ASP A 539 -41.79 28.82 9.57
N ILE A 540 -41.49 29.11 10.83
CA ILE A 540 -40.21 29.64 11.26
C ILE A 540 -39.53 28.63 12.19
N LEU A 541 -38.43 28.04 11.74
CA LEU A 541 -37.65 27.06 12.47
C LEU A 541 -36.32 27.69 12.93
N CYS A 542 -36.00 27.56 14.21
CA CYS A 542 -34.75 28.09 14.77
C CYS A 542 -33.88 26.96 15.34
N TYR A 543 -32.63 26.97 14.97
CA TYR A 543 -31.66 25.95 15.35
C TYR A 543 -30.39 26.56 15.92
N GLY A 544 -29.99 26.13 17.12
CA GLY A 544 -28.63 26.25 17.61
C GLY A 544 -27.82 25.07 17.16
N ILE A 545 -26.69 25.31 16.52
CA ILE A 545 -25.76 24.27 16.07
C ILE A 545 -24.38 24.53 16.65
N ALA A 546 -23.80 23.51 17.31
CA ALA A 546 -22.44 23.56 17.79
C ALA A 546 -21.57 22.58 17.03
N PHE A 547 -20.34 22.99 16.69
CA PHE A 547 -19.38 22.21 15.94
C PHE A 547 -18.12 21.90 16.76
N PHE A 548 -17.65 20.67 16.67
CA PHE A 548 -16.34 20.27 17.15
C PHE A 548 -15.70 19.35 16.12
N LYS A 549 -14.70 19.85 15.41
CA LYS A 549 -14.07 19.09 14.31
C LYS A 549 -15.12 18.56 13.31
N LYS A 550 -15.21 17.25 13.10
CA LYS A 550 -16.16 16.59 12.20
C LYS A 550 -17.45 16.13 12.89
N ARG A 551 -17.79 16.73 13.99
CA ARG A 551 -19.04 16.46 14.73
C ARG A 551 -19.82 17.73 14.97
N CYS A 552 -21.10 17.60 15.06
CA CYS A 552 -21.96 18.69 15.52
C CYS A 552 -23.02 18.17 16.48
N MET A 553 -23.64 19.09 17.16
CA MET A 553 -24.90 18.92 17.89
C MET A 553 -25.86 20.02 17.45
N VAL A 554 -27.11 19.63 17.18
CA VAL A 554 -28.16 20.56 16.82
C VAL A 554 -29.30 20.49 17.83
N ARG A 555 -29.77 21.66 18.28
CA ARG A 555 -30.97 21.76 19.07
C ARG A 555 -31.95 22.72 18.39
N LYS A 556 -33.24 22.37 18.44
CA LYS A 556 -34.31 23.21 17.97
C LYS A 556 -34.81 24.06 19.16
N LYS A 557 -35.11 25.33 18.87
CA LYS A 557 -35.80 26.22 19.81
C LYS A 557 -37.22 25.79 20.05
#